data_fad821db62160af6b5cac1567a80a2e2
#
_entry.id   fad821db62160af6b5cac1567a80a2e2
#
_cell.length_a   1.000
_cell.length_b   1.000
_cell.length_c   1.000
_cell.angle_alpha   90.00
_cell.angle_beta   90.00
_cell.angle_gamma   90.00
#
_symmetry.space_group_name_H-M   'P 1'
#
loop_
_entity.id
_entity.type
_entity.pdbx_description
1 polymer ?
#
loop_
_entity_poly.entity_id
_entity_poly.type
_entity_poly.pdbx_seq_one_letter_code
_entity_poly.pdbx_strand_id
1 'polypeptide(L)'
;WIELLEFDPPKHLKPSDERFIDINPKRSMFNMIRPCQDLPCPTLTQRGQQTVVSGVFHPMKHRKFTVPELKRIMSLPEDFVMKSDKETVAKRFDQSAERIGRMVAPKMMAALADAIYTNVLEPYNNV
;
A
#
# COMPACT_ATOMS: atom_id res chain seq x y z
N TRP A 1 26.24 14.70 29.28
CA TRP A 1 25.61 15.34 28.14
C TRP A 1 25.05 14.20 27.27
N ILE A 2 23.76 13.93 27.41
CA ILE A 2 23.03 13.06 26.47
C ILE A 2 22.83 13.94 25.24
N GLU A 3 23.53 13.65 24.14
CA GLU A 3 23.15 14.17 22.84
C GLU A 3 21.69 13.75 22.62
N LEU A 4 20.81 14.74 22.58
CA LEU A 4 19.49 14.57 22.05
C LEU A 4 19.67 14.16 20.59
N LEU A 5 19.65 12.85 20.33
CA LEU A 5 19.49 12.35 18.99
C LEU A 5 18.19 13.00 18.47
N GLU A 6 18.31 13.91 17.51
CA GLU A 6 17.16 14.45 16.81
C GLU A 6 16.39 13.26 16.27
N PHE A 7 15.30 12.94 16.94
CA PHE A 7 14.42 11.86 16.53
C PHE A 7 13.62 12.38 15.33
N ASP A 8 14.15 12.08 14.15
CA ASP A 8 13.45 12.37 12.91
C ASP A 8 12.08 11.67 12.96
N PRO A 9 10.97 12.39 12.87
CA PRO A 9 9.66 11.76 12.93
C PRO A 9 9.51 10.71 11.83
N PRO A 10 8.75 9.64 12.06
CA PRO A 10 8.56 8.60 11.06
C PRO A 10 7.97 9.21 9.79
N LYS A 11 8.60 8.99 8.65
CA LYS A 11 8.15 9.48 7.34
C LYS A 11 8.33 8.43 6.26
N HIS A 12 7.48 8.52 5.23
CA HIS A 12 7.71 7.76 4.01
C HIS A 12 8.89 8.33 3.24
N LEU A 13 9.81 7.45 2.82
CA LEU A 13 10.98 7.86 2.06
C LEU A 13 10.65 7.99 0.56
N LYS A 14 11.17 9.03 -0.05
CA LYS A 14 11.14 9.28 -1.49
C LYS A 14 12.54 9.13 -2.08
N PRO A 15 12.69 9.06 -3.40
CA PRO A 15 14.00 8.97 -4.05
C PRO A 15 14.99 10.08 -3.69
N SER A 16 14.48 11.24 -3.28
CA SER A 16 15.31 12.38 -2.80
C SER A 16 15.85 12.20 -1.37
N ASP A 17 15.37 11.23 -0.62
CA ASP A 17 15.82 10.98 0.74
C ASP A 17 17.11 10.13 0.72
N GLU A 18 18.13 10.52 1.46
CA GLU A 18 19.42 9.80 1.52
C GLU A 18 19.26 8.34 1.97
N ARG A 19 18.27 8.07 2.82
CA ARG A 19 17.95 6.71 3.29
C ARG A 19 17.13 5.89 2.29
N PHE A 20 16.75 6.50 1.16
CA PHE A 20 16.03 5.77 0.13
C PHE A 20 16.99 4.82 -0.60
N ILE A 21 16.73 3.53 -0.47
CA ILE A 21 17.54 2.52 -1.13
C ILE A 21 17.04 2.38 -2.58
N ASP A 22 17.84 2.86 -3.51
CA ASP A 22 17.51 2.76 -4.93
C ASP A 22 17.58 1.32 -5.45
N ILE A 23 16.55 0.93 -6.15
CA ILE A 23 16.45 -0.40 -6.77
C ILE A 23 16.96 -0.36 -8.20
N ASN A 24 16.95 0.81 -8.83
CA ASN A 24 17.39 0.97 -10.21
C ASN A 24 17.88 2.40 -10.50
N PRO A 25 19.17 2.70 -10.26
CA PRO A 25 19.73 4.05 -10.38
C PRO A 25 19.69 4.62 -11.81
N LYS A 26 19.44 3.80 -12.82
CA LYS A 26 19.44 4.21 -14.24
C LYS A 26 18.04 4.60 -14.74
N ARG A 27 17.00 4.54 -13.94
CA ARG A 27 15.62 4.83 -14.36
C ARG A 27 15.01 5.98 -13.58
N SER A 28 14.14 6.74 -14.23
CA SER A 28 13.33 7.77 -13.57
C SER A 28 12.53 7.15 -12.43
N MET A 29 12.73 7.68 -11.21
CA MET A 29 12.11 7.19 -9.97
C MET A 29 10.84 7.97 -9.62
N PHE A 30 10.12 8.43 -10.62
CA PHE A 30 8.89 9.19 -10.43
C PHE A 30 7.85 8.38 -9.67
N ASN A 31 7.31 8.95 -8.60
CA ASN A 31 6.30 8.32 -7.74
C ASN A 31 6.70 7.02 -7.04
N MET A 32 7.98 6.76 -6.84
CA MET A 32 8.42 5.68 -5.95
C MET A 32 8.32 6.13 -4.49
N ILE A 33 7.77 5.26 -3.66
CA ILE A 33 7.66 5.51 -2.21
C ILE A 33 8.11 4.26 -1.46
N ARG A 34 9.02 4.45 -0.51
CA ARG A 34 9.34 3.45 0.50
C ARG A 34 8.59 3.79 1.78
N PRO A 35 7.58 3.00 2.17
CA PRO A 35 6.77 3.32 3.34
C PRO A 35 7.57 3.16 4.63
N CYS A 36 7.27 3.98 5.61
CA CYS A 36 7.67 3.74 6.99
C CYS A 36 6.76 2.66 7.59
N GLN A 37 7.34 1.78 8.42
CA GLN A 37 6.58 0.70 9.06
C GLN A 37 5.55 1.19 10.08
N ASP A 38 5.84 2.33 10.71
CA ASP A 38 5.02 2.93 11.77
C ASP A 38 3.92 3.85 11.24
N LEU A 39 3.77 3.92 9.92
CA LEU A 39 2.76 4.74 9.26
C LEU A 39 1.84 3.89 8.38
N PRO A 40 0.59 4.34 8.17
CA PRO A 40 -0.29 3.71 7.19
C PRO A 40 0.36 3.58 5.82
N CYS A 41 0.12 2.47 5.14
CA CYS A 41 0.65 2.28 3.79
C CYS A 41 0.14 3.37 2.84
N PRO A 42 1.01 3.98 2.03
CA PRO A 42 0.58 4.88 0.97
C PRO A 42 -0.35 4.20 -0.01
N THR A 43 -1.16 4.99 -0.71
CA THR A 43 -2.14 4.49 -1.68
C THR A 43 -1.51 3.54 -2.70
N LEU A 44 -2.03 2.33 -2.77
CA LEU A 44 -1.69 1.35 -3.79
C LEU A 44 -2.51 1.66 -5.05
N THR A 45 -1.84 2.04 -6.12
CA THR A 45 -2.51 2.35 -7.38
C THR A 45 -2.52 1.15 -8.32
N GLN A 46 -3.50 1.09 -9.21
CA GLN A 46 -3.66 0.05 -10.22
C GLN A 46 -2.36 -0.25 -10.99
N ARG A 47 -1.66 0.79 -11.45
CA ARG A 47 -0.44 0.66 -12.25
C ARG A 47 0.84 0.69 -11.43
N GLY A 48 0.80 1.25 -10.24
CA GLY A 48 2.00 1.46 -9.42
C GLY A 48 2.74 0.18 -9.06
N GLN A 49 2.04 -0.93 -8.92
CA GLN A 49 2.65 -2.21 -8.58
C GLN A 49 3.12 -3.01 -9.82
N GLN A 50 2.63 -2.69 -11.00
CA GLN A 50 3.00 -3.36 -12.24
C GLN A 50 4.34 -2.88 -12.81
N THR A 51 4.72 -1.64 -12.54
CA THR A 51 5.93 -1.04 -13.09
C THR A 51 7.11 -1.12 -12.11
N VAL A 52 8.32 -1.24 -12.63
CA VAL A 52 9.54 -1.29 -11.82
C VAL A 52 9.93 0.11 -11.31
N VAL A 53 9.39 1.16 -11.91
CA VAL A 53 9.83 2.55 -11.74
C VAL A 53 8.87 3.43 -10.96
N SER A 54 7.78 2.89 -10.44
CA SER A 54 6.80 3.66 -9.68
C SER A 54 6.09 2.78 -8.64
N GLY A 55 5.39 3.42 -7.73
CA GLY A 55 4.55 2.77 -6.73
C GLY A 55 5.24 2.53 -5.39
N VAL A 56 4.60 1.75 -4.54
CA VAL A 56 5.01 1.52 -3.16
C VAL A 56 5.91 0.27 -3.09
N PHE A 57 7.06 0.43 -2.48
CA PHE A 57 8.06 -0.62 -2.30
C PHE A 57 7.98 -1.24 -0.91
N HIS A 58 8.54 -2.44 -0.77
CA HIS A 58 8.65 -3.07 0.54
C HIS A 58 9.57 -2.23 1.46
N PRO A 59 9.18 -1.94 2.72
CA PRO A 59 9.93 -1.04 3.59
C PRO A 59 11.36 -1.51 3.87
N MET A 60 11.57 -2.81 4.01
CA MET A 60 12.85 -3.40 4.42
C MET A 60 13.58 -4.17 3.32
N LYS A 61 12.97 -4.36 2.16
CA LYS A 61 13.56 -5.18 1.09
C LYS A 61 13.66 -4.40 -0.22
N HIS A 62 14.66 -4.72 -1.03
CA HIS A 62 14.87 -4.11 -2.34
C HIS A 62 13.92 -4.69 -3.41
N ARG A 63 12.63 -4.74 -3.11
CA ARG A 63 11.61 -5.26 -4.01
C ARG A 63 10.26 -4.60 -3.76
N LYS A 64 9.34 -4.82 -4.65
CA LYS A 64 7.93 -4.52 -4.42
C LYS A 64 7.27 -5.57 -3.53
N PHE A 65 6.07 -5.27 -3.10
CA PHE A 65 5.25 -6.21 -2.37
C PHE A 65 4.85 -7.41 -3.23
N THR A 66 4.78 -8.57 -2.62
CA THR A 66 4.17 -9.77 -3.19
C THR A 66 2.64 -9.70 -3.12
N VAL A 67 1.93 -10.53 -3.88
CA VAL A 67 0.45 -10.56 -3.83
C VAL A 67 -0.08 -10.85 -2.41
N PRO A 68 0.45 -11.82 -1.64
CA PRO A 68 0.03 -12.01 -0.26
C PRO A 68 0.23 -10.78 0.63
N GLU A 69 1.34 -10.08 0.50
CA GLU A 69 1.60 -8.84 1.24
C GLU A 69 0.61 -7.73 0.84
N LEU A 70 0.33 -7.57 -0.46
CA LEU A 70 -0.68 -6.63 -0.94
C LEU A 70 -2.07 -6.95 -0.41
N LYS A 71 -2.45 -8.23 -0.35
CA LYS A 71 -3.72 -8.67 0.25
C LYS A 71 -3.82 -8.22 1.71
N ARG A 72 -2.78 -8.44 2.51
CA ARG A 72 -2.73 -8.02 3.92
C ARG A 72 -2.83 -6.51 4.09
N ILE A 73 -2.09 -5.74 3.30
CA ILE A 73 -2.16 -4.28 3.30
C ILE A 73 -3.58 -3.81 3.03
N MET A 74 -4.27 -4.45 2.08
CA MET A 74 -5.65 -4.13 1.71
C MET A 74 -6.69 -4.79 2.61
N SER A 75 -6.27 -5.42 3.70
CA SER A 75 -7.15 -6.11 4.65
C SER A 75 -8.06 -7.19 4.03
N LEU A 76 -7.61 -7.82 2.97
CA LEU A 76 -8.29 -8.98 2.39
C LEU A 76 -8.10 -10.22 3.27
N PRO A 77 -9.10 -11.10 3.37
CA PRO A 77 -8.95 -12.39 4.05
C PRO A 77 -7.81 -13.22 3.45
N GLU A 78 -7.15 -14.03 4.27
CA GLU A 78 -6.04 -14.88 3.81
C GLU A 78 -6.49 -15.90 2.75
N ASP A 79 -7.70 -16.42 2.90
CA ASP A 79 -8.34 -17.38 2.00
C ASP A 79 -8.95 -16.74 0.75
N PHE A 80 -8.92 -15.41 0.64
CA PHE A 80 -9.43 -14.72 -0.54
C PHE A 80 -8.65 -15.13 -1.80
N VAL A 81 -9.32 -15.84 -2.70
CA VAL A 81 -8.71 -16.37 -3.92
C VAL A 81 -8.74 -15.34 -5.04
N MET A 82 -7.57 -14.94 -5.50
CA MET A 82 -7.42 -14.10 -6.69
C MET A 82 -7.19 -15.00 -7.91
N LYS A 83 -8.28 -15.37 -8.56
CA LYS A 83 -8.17 -16.15 -9.81
C LYS A 83 -7.51 -15.30 -10.90
N SER A 84 -6.59 -15.92 -11.62
CA SER A 84 -5.96 -15.35 -12.81
C SER A 84 -6.01 -16.36 -13.94
N ASP A 85 -6.44 -15.91 -15.09
CA ASP A 85 -6.46 -16.65 -16.36
C ASP A 85 -5.17 -16.54 -17.14
N LYS A 86 -4.17 -15.83 -16.59
CA LYS A 86 -2.89 -15.62 -17.27
C LYS A 86 -1.94 -16.79 -17.06
N GLU A 87 -1.22 -17.13 -18.11
CA GLU A 87 -0.35 -18.30 -18.16
C GLU A 87 0.95 -18.13 -17.36
N THR A 88 1.58 -16.96 -17.44
CA THR A 88 2.87 -16.71 -16.79
C THR A 88 2.72 -16.13 -15.38
N VAL A 89 3.69 -16.43 -14.51
CA VAL A 89 3.73 -15.91 -13.13
C VAL A 89 3.75 -14.38 -13.11
N ALA A 90 4.52 -13.74 -13.98
CA ALA A 90 4.58 -12.29 -14.07
C ALA A 90 3.23 -11.68 -14.46
N LYS A 91 2.57 -12.21 -15.51
CA LYS A 91 1.25 -11.73 -15.92
C LYS A 91 0.17 -11.97 -14.87
N ARG A 92 0.26 -13.08 -14.11
CA ARG A 92 -0.64 -13.34 -12.97
C ARG A 92 -0.42 -12.35 -11.85
N PHE A 93 0.82 -11.99 -11.55
CA PHE A 93 1.13 -10.96 -10.58
C PHE A 93 0.56 -9.61 -11.02
N ASP A 94 0.79 -9.19 -12.26
CA ASP A 94 0.30 -7.93 -12.80
C ASP A 94 -1.23 -7.83 -12.72
N GLN A 95 -1.95 -8.88 -13.11
CA GLN A 95 -3.41 -8.92 -13.02
C GLN A 95 -3.90 -8.85 -11.58
N SER A 96 -3.25 -9.54 -10.66
CA SER A 96 -3.60 -9.51 -9.23
C SER A 96 -3.31 -8.14 -8.63
N ALA A 97 -2.17 -7.55 -8.93
CA ALA A 97 -1.79 -6.21 -8.48
C ALA A 97 -2.74 -5.13 -9.02
N GLU A 98 -3.15 -5.24 -10.28
CA GLU A 98 -4.14 -4.37 -10.90
C GLU A 98 -5.49 -4.43 -10.17
N ARG A 99 -5.99 -5.62 -9.91
CA ARG A 99 -7.26 -5.83 -9.19
C ARG A 99 -7.21 -5.25 -7.78
N ILE A 100 -6.11 -5.52 -7.06
CA ILE A 100 -5.89 -4.96 -5.72
C ILE A 100 -5.85 -3.43 -5.76
N GLY A 101 -5.15 -2.84 -6.72
CA GLY A 101 -5.06 -1.38 -6.84
C GLY A 101 -6.37 -0.68 -7.27
N ARG A 102 -7.37 -1.43 -7.72
CA ARG A 102 -8.72 -0.91 -8.06
C ARG A 102 -9.73 -1.06 -6.94
N MET A 103 -9.44 -1.88 -5.93
CA MET A 103 -10.41 -2.15 -4.87
C MET A 103 -10.29 -1.16 -3.73
N VAL A 104 -11.34 -1.05 -2.96
CA VAL A 104 -11.36 -0.35 -1.68
C VAL A 104 -11.12 -1.37 -0.57
N ALA A 105 -10.25 -1.03 0.39
CA ALA A 105 -9.93 -1.93 1.49
C ALA A 105 -11.18 -2.25 2.33
N PRO A 106 -11.57 -3.52 2.53
CA PRO A 106 -12.80 -3.89 3.22
C PRO A 106 -12.93 -3.30 4.63
N LYS A 107 -11.86 -3.32 5.43
CA LYS A 107 -11.87 -2.73 6.78
C LYS A 107 -12.07 -1.21 6.77
N MET A 108 -11.55 -0.53 5.77
CA MET A 108 -11.78 0.91 5.60
C MET A 108 -13.24 1.19 5.28
N MET A 109 -13.84 0.40 4.39
CA MET A 109 -15.27 0.54 4.05
C MET A 109 -16.18 0.19 5.22
N ALA A 110 -15.85 -0.83 6.02
CA ALA A 110 -16.59 -1.15 7.23
C ALA A 110 -16.56 0.02 8.22
N ALA A 111 -15.39 0.57 8.51
CA ALA A 111 -15.27 1.71 9.41
C ALA A 111 -16.03 2.95 8.91
N LEU A 112 -16.03 3.20 7.59
CA LEU A 112 -16.81 4.27 7.01
C LEU A 112 -18.33 4.02 7.13
N ALA A 113 -18.77 2.81 6.86
CA ALA A 113 -20.17 2.43 7.00
C ALA A 113 -20.66 2.57 8.45
N ASP A 114 -19.88 2.10 9.42
CA ASP A 114 -20.16 2.25 10.84
C ASP A 114 -20.27 3.73 11.25
N ALA A 115 -19.32 4.55 10.77
CA ALA A 115 -19.34 5.99 11.05
C ALA A 115 -20.59 6.68 10.46
N ILE A 116 -20.99 6.31 9.24
CA ILE A 116 -22.23 6.83 8.62
C ILE A 116 -23.45 6.36 9.40
N TYR A 117 -23.50 5.10 9.76
CA TYR A 117 -24.62 4.57 10.52
C TYR A 117 -24.79 5.31 11.85
N THR A 118 -23.71 5.37 12.64
CA THR A 118 -23.75 5.96 13.99
C THR A 118 -24.01 7.47 13.98
N ASN A 119 -23.39 8.20 13.05
CA ASN A 119 -23.47 9.67 13.09
C ASN A 119 -24.58 10.26 12.23
N VAL A 120 -25.12 9.51 11.30
CA VAL A 120 -26.15 10.02 10.36
C VAL A 120 -27.46 9.26 10.50
N LEU A 121 -27.44 7.92 10.36
CA LEU A 121 -28.67 7.13 10.27
C LEU A 121 -29.32 6.88 11.65
N GLU A 122 -28.52 6.54 12.66
CA GLU A 122 -29.05 6.24 13.99
C GLU A 122 -29.77 7.44 14.63
N PRO A 123 -29.26 8.68 14.58
CA PRO A 123 -30.00 9.86 15.03
C PRO A 123 -31.32 10.08 14.29
N TYR A 124 -31.38 9.77 13.01
CA TYR A 124 -32.60 9.92 12.22
C TYR A 124 -33.69 8.89 12.57
N ASN A 125 -33.29 7.67 12.96
CA ASN A 125 -34.23 6.61 13.32
C ASN A 125 -34.80 6.76 14.73
N ASN A 126 -34.22 7.63 15.55
CA ASN A 126 -34.65 7.90 16.93
C ASN A 126 -35.51 9.17 17.05
N VAL A 127 -35.86 9.78 15.96
CA VAL A 127 -36.83 10.90 15.86
C VAL A 127 -38.16 10.36 15.44
#